data_6864ee010b0d8280f00b6623555a17b1
#
_entry.id   6864ee010b0d8280f00b6623555a17b1
#
_cell.length_a   1.000
_cell.length_b   1.000
_cell.length_c   1.000
_cell.angle_alpha   90.00
_cell.angle_beta   90.00
_cell.angle_gamma   90.00
#
_symmetry.space_group_name_H-M   'P 1'
#
loop_
_entity.id
_entity.type
_entity.pdbx_description
1 polymer ?
#
loop_
_entity_poly.entity_id
_entity_poly.type
_entity_poly.pdbx_seq_one_letter_code
_entity_poly.pdbx_strand_id
1 'polypeptide(L)'
;MKKWSSHTVKSPTEIIHNASHPMSHDRTVRPNCNFFRADSYPAKADNADTNTRAIFVLAAKQPPFNVYGNPFYDHAGWGNVFSVNKDGGLEKNVQNYEYSPETGIHGMVFDPTETYLYSADLRGNSIWTHKKNSETGHLTLVNRLAAPSPGDHPRWVALHPSGKYLYVLMEAGNRLGVYVIDEQLHIPTFTQITYPLIPPGIPNPKMYRSDVCSLSHSGKYLFATSRANSSSLTGYIAAFKLGEAGNIERQICLNPTPTSGGHSNAVSPCDWSDEWIALTDDQEGWLEIYRWNEEFLARVAHCDVKEPGFGMNAIWYD
;
A
#
# COMPACT_ATOMS: atom_id res chain seq x y z
N MET A 1 4.79 31.28 5.00
CA MET A 1 3.52 30.63 5.44
C MET A 1 2.47 30.88 4.37
N LYS A 2 2.24 29.91 3.48
CA LYS A 2 1.12 29.96 2.52
C LYS A 2 -0.11 29.41 3.24
N LYS A 3 -1.23 30.14 3.15
CA LYS A 3 -2.51 29.76 3.76
C LYS A 3 -3.01 28.48 3.13
N TRP A 4 -3.34 27.50 3.95
CA TRP A 4 -4.08 26.30 3.59
C TRP A 4 -5.50 26.70 3.21
N SER A 5 -5.94 26.39 2.01
CA SER A 5 -7.35 26.45 1.63
C SER A 5 -7.89 25.04 1.64
N SER A 6 -8.85 24.77 2.52
CA SER A 6 -9.63 23.53 2.51
C SER A 6 -10.49 23.51 1.26
N HIS A 7 -10.14 22.69 0.29
CA HIS A 7 -11.03 22.39 -0.83
C HIS A 7 -11.83 21.15 -0.45
N THR A 8 -13.10 21.31 -0.29
CA THR A 8 -14.05 20.21 -0.08
C THR A 8 -14.16 19.44 -1.39
N VAL A 9 -13.59 18.27 -1.45
CA VAL A 9 -13.73 17.37 -2.61
C VAL A 9 -15.13 16.80 -2.62
N LYS A 10 -15.94 17.15 -3.61
CA LYS A 10 -17.37 16.83 -3.67
C LYS A 10 -17.72 15.49 -4.30
N SER A 11 -16.76 14.78 -4.94
CA SER A 11 -17.01 13.45 -5.51
C SER A 11 -15.71 12.66 -5.74
N PRO A 12 -15.77 11.31 -5.78
CA PRO A 12 -14.64 10.46 -6.14
C PRO A 12 -14.07 10.74 -7.54
N THR A 13 -14.89 11.24 -8.46
CA THR A 13 -14.49 11.64 -9.81
C THR A 13 -13.52 12.83 -9.79
N GLU A 14 -13.65 13.73 -8.83
CA GLU A 14 -12.72 14.86 -8.64
C GLU A 14 -11.36 14.42 -8.13
N ILE A 15 -11.31 13.36 -7.32
CA ILE A 15 -10.04 12.78 -6.84
C ILE A 15 -9.24 12.17 -7.99
N ILE A 16 -9.92 11.50 -8.92
CA ILE A 16 -9.29 10.95 -10.14
C ILE A 16 -8.85 12.08 -11.08
N HIS A 17 -9.63 13.14 -11.21
CA HIS A 17 -9.27 14.31 -12.03
C HIS A 17 -8.04 15.06 -11.50
N ASN A 18 -7.86 15.16 -10.19
CA ASN A 18 -6.70 15.82 -9.61
C ASN A 18 -5.41 15.01 -9.71
N ALA A 19 -5.50 13.67 -9.87
CA ALA A 19 -4.35 12.82 -10.15
C ALA A 19 -3.86 12.91 -11.61
N SER A 20 -4.62 13.54 -12.50
CA SER A 20 -4.40 13.55 -13.95
C SER A 20 -3.85 14.87 -14.52
N HIS A 21 -3.33 15.78 -13.71
CA HIS A 21 -2.62 16.94 -14.24
C HIS A 21 -1.39 16.49 -15.01
N PRO A 22 -1.14 16.99 -16.24
CA PRO A 22 0.03 16.62 -17.01
C PRO A 22 1.28 17.07 -16.26
N MET A 23 1.98 16.09 -15.70
CA MET A 23 3.25 16.34 -15.05
C MET A 23 4.30 16.72 -16.09
N SER A 24 5.05 17.77 -15.82
CA SER A 24 6.24 18.14 -16.60
C SER A 24 7.21 16.96 -16.68
N HIS A 25 7.84 16.78 -17.82
CA HIS A 25 8.59 15.62 -18.27
C HIS A 25 9.83 15.21 -17.45
N ASP A 26 9.98 15.63 -16.18
CA ASP A 26 11.26 15.46 -15.46
C ASP A 26 11.14 15.02 -13.99
N ARG A 27 10.08 14.29 -13.60
CA ARG A 27 9.98 13.76 -12.22
C ARG A 27 9.56 12.31 -12.20
N THR A 28 10.46 11.45 -11.74
CA THR A 28 10.19 10.06 -11.38
C THR A 28 9.26 9.99 -10.17
N VAL A 29 7.97 10.01 -10.39
CA VAL A 29 6.97 9.77 -9.35
C VAL A 29 6.98 8.28 -9.00
N ARG A 30 7.20 7.94 -7.74
CA ARG A 30 7.13 6.56 -7.27
C ARG A 30 5.67 6.13 -7.07
N PRO A 31 5.28 4.89 -7.40
CA PRO A 31 3.94 4.40 -7.14
C PRO A 31 3.77 4.17 -5.65
N ASN A 32 3.02 5.04 -4.99
CA ASN A 32 2.36 4.64 -3.76
C ASN A 32 1.09 3.90 -4.15
N CYS A 33 0.87 2.70 -3.61
CA CYS A 33 -0.42 2.03 -3.70
C CYS A 33 -1.45 2.94 -3.04
N ASN A 34 -2.28 3.58 -3.83
CA ASN A 34 -3.34 4.44 -3.32
C ASN A 34 -4.55 3.56 -3.01
N PHE A 35 -5.01 3.64 -1.79
CA PHE A 35 -6.30 3.10 -1.41
C PHE A 35 -7.38 4.07 -1.88
N PHE A 36 -8.26 3.62 -2.78
CA PHE A 36 -9.43 4.39 -3.19
C PHE A 36 -10.70 3.70 -2.68
N ARG A 37 -11.57 4.48 -2.07
CA ARG A 37 -12.94 4.09 -1.82
C ARG A 37 -13.75 4.48 -3.06
N ALA A 38 -14.14 3.52 -3.87
CA ALA A 38 -15.00 3.78 -5.03
C ALA A 38 -16.47 3.55 -4.62
N ASP A 39 -17.24 4.62 -4.61
CA ASP A 39 -18.68 4.57 -4.31
C ASP A 39 -19.55 4.09 -5.47
N SER A 40 -18.97 3.80 -6.63
CA SER A 40 -19.73 3.33 -7.78
C SER A 40 -18.89 2.51 -8.76
N TYR A 41 -18.91 1.19 -8.60
CA TYR A 41 -18.85 0.29 -9.74
C TYR A 41 -20.29 0.17 -10.29
N PRO A 42 -20.52 0.11 -11.60
CA PRO A 42 -21.83 -0.29 -12.10
C PRO A 42 -22.04 -1.74 -11.67
N ALA A 43 -22.68 -1.91 -10.50
CA ALA A 43 -23.23 -3.18 -10.12
C ALA A 43 -24.22 -3.56 -11.24
N LYS A 44 -24.17 -4.83 -11.70
CA LYS A 44 -25.35 -5.40 -12.34
C LYS A 44 -26.52 -5.06 -11.42
N ALA A 45 -27.49 -4.32 -11.99
CA ALA A 45 -28.68 -3.92 -11.30
C ALA A 45 -29.44 -5.18 -10.83
N ASP A 46 -29.25 -5.57 -9.58
CA ASP A 46 -30.20 -6.34 -8.80
C ASP A 46 -29.69 -6.37 -7.36
N ASN A 47 -30.41 -5.63 -6.51
CA ASN A 47 -30.28 -5.44 -5.07
C ASN A 47 -29.29 -4.33 -4.63
N ALA A 48 -29.93 -3.19 -4.33
CA ALA A 48 -29.35 -2.03 -3.66
C ALA A 48 -28.93 -2.38 -2.22
N ASP A 49 -27.71 -2.86 -2.05
CA ASP A 49 -27.03 -2.84 -0.76
C ASP A 49 -25.99 -1.71 -0.80
N THR A 50 -26.21 -0.69 0.02
CA THR A 50 -25.44 0.55 0.10
C THR A 50 -24.09 0.37 0.80
N ASN A 51 -23.54 -0.84 0.86
CA ASN A 51 -22.26 -1.10 1.48
C ASN A 51 -21.13 -0.64 0.58
N THR A 52 -20.41 0.36 1.03
CA THR A 52 -19.20 0.89 0.41
C THR A 52 -18.13 -0.20 0.35
N ARG A 53 -17.64 -0.49 -0.85
CA ARG A 53 -16.78 -1.64 -1.13
C ARG A 53 -15.33 -1.20 -1.31
N ALA A 54 -14.40 -1.81 -0.59
CA ALA A 54 -12.98 -1.50 -0.73
C ALA A 54 -12.42 -2.13 -2.01
N ILE A 55 -11.79 -1.30 -2.83
CA ILE A 55 -11.03 -1.71 -4.01
C ILE A 55 -9.59 -1.24 -3.82
N PHE A 56 -8.64 -2.16 -4.03
CA PHE A 56 -7.23 -1.81 -4.07
C PHE A 56 -6.83 -1.57 -5.51
N VAL A 57 -6.22 -0.42 -5.79
CA VAL A 57 -5.84 -0.02 -7.14
C VAL A 57 -4.38 0.39 -7.20
N LEU A 58 -3.78 0.14 -8.36
CA LEU A 58 -2.42 0.55 -8.70
C LEU A 58 -2.43 1.10 -10.12
N ALA A 59 -1.97 2.34 -10.30
CA ALA A 59 -1.82 2.94 -11.62
C ALA A 59 -0.42 2.65 -12.19
N ALA A 60 -0.35 2.26 -13.46
CA ALA A 60 0.90 2.18 -14.19
C ALA A 60 1.39 3.60 -14.53
N LYS A 61 2.70 3.82 -14.42
CA LYS A 61 3.38 5.08 -14.78
C LYS A 61 3.97 5.05 -16.19
N GLN A 62 4.11 3.84 -16.74
CA GLN A 62 4.61 3.62 -18.10
C GLN A 62 3.46 3.21 -19.02
N PRO A 63 3.52 3.56 -20.31
CA PRO A 63 2.53 3.10 -21.27
C PRO A 63 2.43 1.57 -21.33
N PRO A 64 1.25 1.03 -21.59
CA PRO A 64 -0.04 1.72 -21.53
C PRO A 64 -0.36 2.10 -20.08
N PHE A 65 -0.84 3.35 -19.90
CA PHE A 65 -1.20 3.90 -18.57
C PHE A 65 -2.50 3.28 -18.07
N ASN A 66 -2.44 2.02 -17.64
CA ASN A 66 -3.60 1.28 -17.15
C ASN A 66 -3.70 1.36 -15.63
N VAL A 67 -4.91 1.16 -15.14
CA VAL A 67 -5.21 1.01 -13.71
C VAL A 67 -5.57 -0.45 -13.44
N TYR A 68 -4.94 -1.02 -12.44
CA TYR A 68 -5.09 -2.40 -11.98
C TYR A 68 -5.89 -2.38 -10.70
N GLY A 69 -7.05 -3.02 -10.69
CA GLY A 69 -7.98 -3.01 -9.56
C GLY A 69 -8.29 -4.41 -9.05
N ASN A 70 -8.40 -4.54 -7.74
CA ASN A 70 -8.81 -5.79 -7.09
C ASN A 70 -9.93 -5.51 -6.09
N PRO A 71 -11.18 -5.96 -6.38
CA PRO A 71 -12.28 -5.87 -5.45
C PRO A 71 -12.11 -6.93 -4.35
N PHE A 72 -11.80 -6.47 -3.14
CA PHE A 72 -11.45 -7.34 -2.02
C PHE A 72 -12.63 -8.13 -1.46
N TYR A 73 -13.80 -7.49 -1.34
CA TYR A 73 -14.94 -8.08 -0.64
C TYR A 73 -15.92 -8.80 -1.56
N ASP A 74 -16.19 -8.28 -2.73
CA ASP A 74 -17.37 -8.68 -3.54
C ASP A 74 -17.06 -9.64 -4.66
N HIS A 75 -15.86 -9.61 -5.19
CA HIS A 75 -15.43 -10.44 -6.31
C HIS A 75 -14.08 -11.08 -5.99
N ALA A 76 -14.04 -11.81 -4.86
CA ALA A 76 -12.86 -12.57 -4.49
C ALA A 76 -12.41 -13.45 -5.66
N GLY A 77 -11.09 -13.54 -5.85
CA GLY A 77 -10.51 -14.34 -6.92
C GLY A 77 -10.40 -13.65 -8.27
N TRP A 78 -10.74 -12.36 -8.39
CA TRP A 78 -10.65 -11.62 -9.64
C TRP A 78 -9.86 -10.33 -9.51
N GLY A 79 -9.30 -9.89 -10.63
CA GLY A 79 -8.72 -8.56 -10.81
C GLY A 79 -9.13 -7.99 -12.17
N ASN A 80 -9.06 -6.67 -12.28
CA ASN A 80 -9.46 -5.93 -13.46
C ASN A 80 -8.34 -5.03 -13.94
N VAL A 81 -8.21 -4.87 -15.24
CA VAL A 81 -7.34 -3.88 -15.88
C VAL A 81 -8.20 -2.90 -16.64
N PHE A 82 -8.06 -1.61 -16.34
CA PHE A 82 -8.77 -0.53 -17.00
C PHE A 82 -7.81 0.34 -17.79
N SER A 83 -8.18 0.67 -19.03
CA SER A 83 -7.50 1.74 -19.76
C SER A 83 -7.85 3.11 -19.17
N VAL A 84 -6.93 4.06 -19.35
CA VAL A 84 -7.09 5.45 -18.94
C VAL A 84 -7.13 6.32 -20.18
N ASN A 85 -8.12 7.18 -20.30
CA ASN A 85 -8.22 8.13 -21.40
C ASN A 85 -7.24 9.31 -21.25
N LYS A 86 -7.17 10.16 -22.27
CA LYS A 86 -6.27 11.33 -22.29
C LYS A 86 -6.51 12.35 -21.17
N ASP A 87 -7.70 12.33 -20.58
CA ASP A 87 -8.10 13.25 -19.51
C ASP A 87 -7.91 12.62 -18.12
N GLY A 88 -7.30 11.40 -18.05
CA GLY A 88 -7.01 10.67 -16.81
C GLY A 88 -8.19 9.84 -16.26
N GLY A 89 -9.33 9.82 -16.93
CA GLY A 89 -10.49 9.02 -16.52
C GLY A 89 -10.38 7.56 -16.94
N LEU A 90 -10.96 6.65 -16.14
CA LEU A 90 -11.10 5.24 -16.52
C LEU A 90 -12.01 5.14 -17.74
N GLU A 91 -11.59 4.37 -18.75
CA GLU A 91 -12.30 4.28 -20.03
C GLU A 91 -12.91 2.90 -20.25
N LYS A 92 -12.10 1.86 -20.33
CA LYS A 92 -12.55 0.50 -20.65
C LYS A 92 -11.96 -0.52 -19.69
N ASN A 93 -12.74 -1.53 -19.32
CA ASN A 93 -12.19 -2.76 -18.78
C ASN A 93 -11.56 -3.54 -19.95
N VAL A 94 -10.23 -3.61 -19.96
CA VAL A 94 -9.46 -4.26 -21.02
C VAL A 94 -9.11 -5.71 -20.69
N GLN A 95 -9.16 -6.07 -19.41
CA GLN A 95 -8.94 -7.45 -18.96
C GLN A 95 -9.61 -7.71 -17.63
N ASN A 96 -10.25 -8.89 -17.50
CA ASN A 96 -10.49 -9.55 -16.21
C ASN A 96 -9.49 -10.70 -16.11
N TYR A 97 -8.74 -10.74 -15.00
CA TYR A 97 -7.78 -11.81 -14.75
C TYR A 97 -8.10 -12.53 -13.45
N GLU A 98 -7.78 -13.81 -13.41
CA GLU A 98 -8.19 -14.69 -12.33
C GLU A 98 -7.07 -14.92 -11.34
N TYR A 99 -7.44 -14.97 -10.08
CA TYR A 99 -6.72 -15.57 -8.98
C TYR A 99 -7.43 -16.85 -8.54
N SER A 100 -7.03 -17.47 -7.42
CA SER A 100 -7.84 -18.53 -6.82
C SER A 100 -9.13 -17.97 -6.19
N PRO A 101 -10.22 -18.75 -6.09
CA PRO A 101 -11.50 -18.26 -5.57
C PRO A 101 -11.44 -17.66 -4.16
N GLU A 102 -10.51 -18.14 -3.32
CA GLU A 102 -10.31 -17.66 -1.95
C GLU A 102 -9.47 -16.38 -1.86
N THR A 103 -8.90 -15.92 -2.97
CA THR A 103 -7.98 -14.78 -2.99
C THR A 103 -8.66 -13.47 -2.60
N GLY A 104 -7.96 -12.67 -1.78
CA GLY A 104 -8.30 -11.28 -1.48
C GLY A 104 -7.03 -10.43 -1.52
N ILE A 105 -6.76 -9.82 -2.68
CA ILE A 105 -5.60 -8.96 -2.87
C ILE A 105 -5.81 -7.65 -2.12
N HIS A 106 -4.82 -7.27 -1.32
CA HIS A 106 -4.86 -6.05 -0.52
C HIS A 106 -3.77 -5.03 -0.90
N GLY A 107 -2.58 -5.46 -1.23
CA GLY A 107 -1.47 -4.59 -1.64
C GLY A 107 -0.84 -5.07 -2.94
N MET A 108 -0.40 -4.10 -3.76
CA MET A 108 0.24 -4.37 -5.04
C MET A 108 1.41 -3.41 -5.27
N VAL A 109 2.44 -3.89 -5.96
CA VAL A 109 3.57 -3.06 -6.40
C VAL A 109 4.13 -3.57 -7.72
N PHE A 110 4.45 -2.66 -8.64
CA PHE A 110 5.22 -2.98 -9.83
C PHE A 110 6.72 -3.04 -9.53
N ASP A 111 7.44 -3.84 -10.31
CA ASP A 111 8.89 -3.71 -10.40
C ASP A 111 9.28 -2.36 -11.04
N PRO A 112 10.54 -1.90 -10.91
CA PRO A 112 10.96 -0.60 -11.43
C PRO A 112 10.79 -0.42 -12.94
N THR A 113 10.72 -1.52 -13.68
CA THR A 113 10.48 -1.51 -15.14
C THR A 113 9.00 -1.61 -15.51
N GLU A 114 8.12 -1.78 -14.51
CA GLU A 114 6.70 -2.07 -14.67
C GLU A 114 6.40 -3.29 -15.56
N THR A 115 7.32 -4.25 -15.57
CA THR A 115 7.15 -5.51 -16.30
C THR A 115 6.50 -6.58 -15.42
N TYR A 116 6.74 -6.54 -14.11
CA TYR A 116 6.19 -7.51 -13.16
C TYR A 116 5.39 -6.82 -12.05
N LEU A 117 4.25 -7.40 -11.73
CA LEU A 117 3.36 -6.99 -10.65
C LEU A 117 3.41 -8.02 -9.54
N TYR A 118 3.70 -7.57 -8.32
CA TYR A 118 3.63 -8.37 -7.09
C TYR A 118 2.41 -7.98 -6.29
N SER A 119 1.63 -8.97 -5.86
CA SER A 119 0.37 -8.75 -5.16
C SER A 119 0.34 -9.54 -3.85
N ALA A 120 0.01 -8.88 -2.74
CA ALA A 120 -0.19 -9.49 -1.44
C ALA A 120 -1.62 -9.99 -1.31
N ASP A 121 -1.76 -11.29 -1.07
CA ASP A 121 -3.04 -11.98 -0.94
C ASP A 121 -3.33 -12.29 0.53
N LEU A 122 -4.10 -11.39 1.13
CA LEU A 122 -4.46 -11.46 2.54
C LEU A 122 -5.30 -12.71 2.85
N ARG A 123 -6.27 -13.03 2.00
CA ARG A 123 -7.20 -14.14 2.24
C ARG A 123 -6.61 -15.47 1.83
N GLY A 124 -5.94 -15.52 0.67
CA GLY A 124 -5.30 -16.73 0.15
C GLY A 124 -3.92 -17.02 0.74
N ASN A 125 -3.44 -16.21 1.70
CA ASN A 125 -2.16 -16.36 2.41
C ASN A 125 -0.98 -16.59 1.46
N SER A 126 -0.86 -15.76 0.43
CA SER A 126 0.13 -15.93 -0.63
C SER A 126 0.59 -14.62 -1.25
N ILE A 127 1.61 -14.69 -2.09
CA ILE A 127 2.13 -13.60 -2.91
C ILE A 127 2.00 -14.05 -4.36
N TRP A 128 1.40 -13.22 -5.20
CA TRP A 128 1.25 -13.49 -6.63
C TRP A 128 2.23 -12.66 -7.44
N THR A 129 2.76 -13.25 -8.50
CA THR A 129 3.59 -12.58 -9.50
C THR A 129 2.89 -12.67 -10.85
N HIS A 130 2.64 -11.52 -11.46
CA HIS A 130 2.13 -11.42 -12.82
C HIS A 130 3.12 -10.69 -13.71
N LYS A 131 3.18 -11.07 -14.98
CA LYS A 131 3.91 -10.34 -16.02
C LYS A 131 2.95 -9.43 -16.77
N LYS A 132 3.30 -8.15 -16.92
CA LYS A 132 2.57 -7.16 -17.71
C LYS A 132 3.06 -7.20 -19.16
N ASN A 133 2.13 -7.28 -20.10
CA ASN A 133 2.41 -7.05 -21.51
C ASN A 133 2.64 -5.56 -21.76
N SER A 134 3.76 -5.20 -22.38
CA SER A 134 4.16 -3.80 -22.59
C SER A 134 3.29 -3.03 -23.57
N GLU A 135 2.55 -3.72 -24.45
CA GLU A 135 1.69 -3.07 -25.46
C GLU A 135 0.24 -2.93 -24.98
N THR A 136 -0.29 -3.99 -24.37
CA THR A 136 -1.70 -4.04 -23.98
C THR A 136 -1.93 -3.75 -22.50
N GLY A 137 -0.90 -3.90 -21.67
CA GLY A 137 -0.98 -3.84 -20.21
C GLY A 137 -1.63 -5.05 -19.56
N HIS A 138 -1.98 -6.09 -20.34
CA HIS A 138 -2.58 -7.31 -19.82
C HIS A 138 -1.62 -8.05 -18.88
N LEU A 139 -2.17 -8.64 -17.84
CA LEU A 139 -1.44 -9.46 -16.89
C LEU A 139 -1.53 -10.94 -17.23
N THR A 140 -0.39 -11.62 -17.14
CA THR A 140 -0.30 -13.07 -17.24
C THR A 140 0.31 -13.62 -15.95
N LEU A 141 -0.31 -14.62 -15.35
CA LEU A 141 0.20 -15.27 -14.15
C LEU A 141 1.58 -15.91 -14.42
N VAL A 142 2.54 -15.60 -13.54
CA VAL A 142 3.88 -16.21 -13.53
C VAL A 142 4.01 -17.19 -12.37
N ASN A 143 3.62 -16.77 -11.15
CA ASN A 143 3.81 -17.59 -9.96
C ASN A 143 2.83 -17.22 -8.85
N ARG A 144 2.56 -18.18 -7.96
CA ARG A 144 1.94 -18.01 -6.66
C ARG A 144 2.84 -18.64 -5.60
N LEU A 145 3.30 -17.84 -4.66
CA LEU A 145 4.14 -18.26 -3.54
C LEU A 145 3.33 -18.24 -2.25
N ALA A 146 3.23 -19.37 -1.55
CA ALA A 146 2.60 -19.38 -0.23
C ALA A 146 3.41 -18.54 0.77
N ALA A 147 2.71 -17.90 1.72
CA ALA A 147 3.37 -17.22 2.83
C ALA A 147 4.15 -18.22 3.69
N PRO A 148 5.21 -17.78 4.42
CA PRO A 148 6.08 -18.67 5.20
C PRO A 148 5.36 -19.43 6.31
N SER A 149 4.27 -18.89 6.84
CA SER A 149 3.43 -19.53 7.85
C SER A 149 1.95 -19.46 7.52
N PRO A 150 1.14 -20.44 7.92
CA PRO A 150 -0.30 -20.46 7.64
C PRO A 150 -1.08 -19.26 8.20
N GLY A 151 -0.53 -18.60 9.22
CA GLY A 151 -1.16 -17.46 9.88
C GLY A 151 -0.54 -16.10 9.53
N ASP A 152 0.24 -15.99 8.46
CA ASP A 152 0.92 -14.75 8.12
C ASP A 152 -0.02 -13.71 7.51
N HIS A 153 -0.81 -14.11 6.52
CA HIS A 153 -1.74 -13.25 5.80
C HIS A 153 -1.05 -12.00 5.20
N PRO A 154 -0.29 -12.14 4.08
CA PRO A 154 0.32 -11.02 3.37
C PRO A 154 -0.71 -9.94 3.04
N ARG A 155 -0.48 -8.72 3.53
CA ARG A 155 -1.41 -7.61 3.36
C ARG A 155 -0.86 -6.52 2.43
N TRP A 156 0.40 -6.17 2.59
CA TRP A 156 1.04 -5.09 1.86
C TRP A 156 2.40 -5.49 1.33
N VAL A 157 2.80 -4.88 0.23
CA VAL A 157 4.10 -5.10 -0.41
C VAL A 157 4.74 -3.78 -0.78
N ALA A 158 6.07 -3.72 -0.61
CA ALA A 158 6.91 -2.65 -1.12
C ALA A 158 8.14 -3.25 -1.78
N LEU A 159 8.54 -2.73 -2.93
CA LEU A 159 9.71 -3.19 -3.65
C LEU A 159 10.78 -2.10 -3.67
N HIS A 160 12.00 -2.47 -3.29
CA HIS A 160 13.13 -1.53 -3.35
C HIS A 160 13.39 -1.06 -4.79
N PRO A 161 13.81 0.22 -5.01
CA PRO A 161 14.08 0.74 -6.35
C PRO A 161 15.13 -0.03 -7.15
N SER A 162 16.00 -0.80 -6.50
CA SER A 162 16.93 -1.71 -7.19
C SER A 162 16.24 -2.88 -7.89
N GLY A 163 14.97 -3.16 -7.58
CA GLY A 163 14.24 -4.34 -8.04
C GLY A 163 14.63 -5.65 -7.36
N LYS A 164 15.60 -5.65 -6.43
CA LYS A 164 16.18 -6.88 -5.85
C LYS A 164 15.46 -7.37 -4.60
N TYR A 165 14.88 -6.48 -3.79
CA TYR A 165 14.26 -6.82 -2.52
C TYR A 165 12.79 -6.43 -2.47
N LEU A 166 11.94 -7.40 -2.17
CA LEU A 166 10.53 -7.22 -1.90
C LEU A 166 10.30 -7.37 -0.39
N TYR A 167 9.63 -6.41 0.21
CA TYR A 167 9.21 -6.44 1.60
C TYR A 167 7.74 -6.75 1.64
N VAL A 168 7.37 -7.77 2.40
CA VAL A 168 6.00 -8.23 2.53
C VAL A 168 5.56 -8.10 3.97
N LEU A 169 4.55 -7.27 4.17
CA LEU A 169 3.96 -7.07 5.48
C LEU A 169 2.89 -8.12 5.73
N MET A 170 3.08 -8.89 6.81
CA MET A 170 2.21 -9.99 7.24
C MET A 170 1.21 -9.47 8.28
N GLU A 171 -0.07 -9.32 7.89
CA GLU A 171 -1.08 -8.70 8.77
C GLU A 171 -1.23 -9.46 10.09
N ALA A 172 -1.56 -10.73 10.03
CA ALA A 172 -1.79 -11.54 11.23
C ALA A 172 -0.49 -12.05 11.85
N GLY A 173 0.56 -12.20 11.05
CA GLY A 173 1.91 -12.53 11.52
C GLY A 173 2.59 -11.41 12.29
N ASN A 174 2.09 -10.18 12.24
CA ASN A 174 2.66 -8.99 12.87
C ASN A 174 4.16 -8.83 12.63
N ARG A 175 4.58 -9.08 11.39
CA ARG A 175 5.98 -9.06 10.99
C ARG A 175 6.16 -8.61 9.56
N LEU A 176 7.33 -8.11 9.26
CA LEU A 176 7.81 -7.82 7.91
C LEU A 176 8.67 -8.97 7.43
N GLY A 177 8.31 -9.61 6.32
CA GLY A 177 9.10 -10.63 5.65
C GLY A 177 9.96 -10.03 4.55
N VAL A 178 11.20 -10.49 4.41
CA VAL A 178 12.15 -10.04 3.39
C VAL A 178 12.29 -11.10 2.32
N TYR A 179 12.14 -10.70 1.05
CA TYR A 179 12.25 -11.57 -0.10
C TYR A 179 13.29 -11.01 -1.08
N VAL A 180 14.02 -11.90 -1.74
CA VAL A 180 14.87 -11.56 -2.88
C VAL A 180 14.15 -11.93 -4.16
N ILE A 181 14.18 -11.03 -5.14
CA ILE A 181 13.64 -11.30 -6.48
C ILE A 181 14.72 -11.99 -7.31
N ASP A 182 14.39 -13.13 -7.87
CA ASP A 182 15.25 -13.82 -8.83
C ASP A 182 15.44 -12.97 -10.09
N GLU A 183 16.67 -12.75 -10.51
CA GLU A 183 16.99 -11.85 -11.63
C GLU A 183 16.54 -12.38 -13.00
N GLN A 184 16.30 -13.69 -13.15
CA GLN A 184 15.89 -14.30 -14.40
C GLN A 184 14.40 -14.63 -14.44
N LEU A 185 13.89 -15.18 -13.35
CA LEU A 185 12.49 -15.63 -13.25
C LEU A 185 11.56 -14.54 -12.71
N HIS A 186 12.11 -13.49 -12.07
CA HIS A 186 11.39 -12.43 -11.41
C HIS A 186 10.39 -12.91 -10.34
N ILE A 187 10.70 -14.05 -9.73
CA ILE A 187 9.90 -14.68 -8.68
C ILE A 187 10.50 -14.34 -7.32
N PRO A 188 9.69 -13.92 -6.32
CA PRO A 188 10.17 -13.66 -4.97
C PRO A 188 10.54 -14.97 -4.27
N THR A 189 11.68 -14.99 -3.60
CA THR A 189 12.15 -16.07 -2.74
C THR A 189 12.31 -15.57 -1.32
N PHE A 190 11.69 -16.24 -0.35
CA PHE A 190 11.78 -15.85 1.05
C PHE A 190 13.19 -16.09 1.60
N THR A 191 13.78 -15.05 2.19
CA THR A 191 15.15 -15.11 2.74
C THR A 191 15.24 -15.74 4.12
N GLN A 192 14.10 -16.13 4.73
CA GLN A 192 13.95 -16.54 6.12
C GLN A 192 14.20 -15.41 7.14
N ILE A 193 14.38 -14.17 6.66
CA ILE A 193 14.55 -12.99 7.51
C ILE A 193 13.18 -12.33 7.73
N THR A 194 12.85 -12.10 8.99
CA THR A 194 11.67 -11.34 9.41
C THR A 194 12.00 -10.36 10.51
N TYR A 195 11.22 -9.29 10.56
CA TYR A 195 11.33 -8.27 11.62
C TYR A 195 9.97 -8.09 12.30
N PRO A 196 9.93 -8.04 13.65
CA PRO A 196 8.69 -7.82 14.37
C PRO A 196 8.16 -6.39 14.14
N LEU A 197 6.84 -6.26 14.00
CA LEU A 197 6.14 -4.98 13.90
C LEU A 197 5.32 -4.65 15.16
N ILE A 198 5.42 -5.48 16.17
CA ILE A 198 4.95 -5.26 17.55
C ILE A 198 6.06 -5.67 18.51
N PRO A 199 6.14 -5.09 19.71
CA PRO A 199 7.16 -5.46 20.69
C PRO A 199 7.13 -6.94 21.04
N PRO A 200 8.29 -7.59 21.22
CA PRO A 200 8.34 -8.96 21.70
C PRO A 200 7.75 -9.05 23.11
N GLY A 201 7.09 -10.14 23.42
CA GLY A 201 6.50 -10.38 24.74
C GLY A 201 5.12 -9.76 24.95
N ILE A 202 4.48 -9.20 23.95
CA ILE A 202 3.07 -8.81 24.04
C ILE A 202 2.21 -10.04 24.39
N PRO A 203 1.40 -9.98 25.48
CA PRO A 203 0.66 -11.15 25.98
C PRO A 203 -0.32 -11.73 24.97
N ASN A 204 -0.92 -10.90 24.14
CA ASN A 204 -1.88 -11.31 23.13
C ASN A 204 -1.59 -10.66 21.76
N PRO A 205 -0.68 -11.22 20.95
CA PRO A 205 -0.33 -10.67 19.65
C PRO A 205 -1.49 -10.68 18.64
N LYS A 206 -2.53 -11.50 18.86
CA LYS A 206 -3.75 -11.52 18.02
C LYS A 206 -4.60 -10.26 18.15
N MET A 207 -4.34 -9.43 19.16
CA MET A 207 -4.94 -8.10 19.30
C MET A 207 -4.33 -7.07 18.35
N TYR A 208 -3.32 -7.45 17.57
CA TYR A 208 -2.63 -6.57 16.63
C TYR A 208 -2.71 -7.11 15.21
N ARG A 209 -2.66 -6.20 14.27
CA ARG A 209 -2.61 -6.47 12.83
C ARG A 209 -1.68 -5.45 12.18
N SER A 210 -0.68 -5.93 11.46
CA SER A 210 0.19 -5.05 10.69
C SER A 210 -0.55 -4.46 9.50
N ASP A 211 -0.24 -3.22 9.12
CA ASP A 211 -1.07 -2.45 8.20
C ASP A 211 -0.39 -2.13 6.87
N VAL A 212 0.52 -1.17 6.84
CA VAL A 212 1.16 -0.67 5.63
C VAL A 212 2.66 -0.66 5.80
N CYS A 213 3.41 -0.88 4.71
CA CYS A 213 4.82 -0.54 4.64
C CYS A 213 5.10 0.33 3.41
N SER A 214 5.98 1.33 3.57
CA SER A 214 6.29 2.29 2.53
C SER A 214 7.74 2.74 2.59
N LEU A 215 8.37 2.89 1.42
CA LEU A 215 9.74 3.36 1.28
C LEU A 215 9.83 4.88 1.39
N SER A 216 10.91 5.37 1.98
CA SER A 216 11.29 6.78 1.90
C SER A 216 11.59 7.20 0.46
N HIS A 217 11.62 8.50 0.20
CA HIS A 217 11.92 9.07 -1.11
C HIS A 217 13.21 8.51 -1.73
N SER A 218 14.31 8.49 -0.98
CA SER A 218 15.60 7.98 -1.47
C SER A 218 15.67 6.45 -1.57
N GLY A 219 14.72 5.72 -0.96
CA GLY A 219 14.79 4.28 -0.78
C GLY A 219 15.74 3.81 0.31
N LYS A 220 16.35 4.69 1.09
CA LYS A 220 17.27 4.33 2.19
C LYS A 220 16.56 3.84 3.44
N TYR A 221 15.27 4.13 3.57
CA TYR A 221 14.46 3.73 4.71
C TYR A 221 13.18 3.07 4.29
N LEU A 222 12.71 2.15 5.12
CA LEU A 222 11.38 1.55 5.03
C LEU A 222 10.66 1.81 6.34
N PHE A 223 9.41 2.26 6.25
CA PHE A 223 8.54 2.43 7.41
C PHE A 223 7.41 1.41 7.35
N ALA A 224 7.01 0.87 8.49
CA ALA A 224 5.92 -0.09 8.58
C ALA A 224 5.10 0.14 9.83
N THR A 225 3.80 -0.12 9.77
CA THR A 225 2.87 0.11 10.88
C THR A 225 2.15 -1.17 11.29
N SER A 226 1.76 -1.21 12.55
CA SER A 226 0.81 -2.15 13.13
C SER A 226 -0.24 -1.40 13.92
N ARG A 227 -1.47 -1.86 13.85
CA ARG A 227 -2.63 -1.33 14.58
C ARG A 227 -3.14 -2.33 15.59
N ALA A 228 -3.75 -1.83 16.66
CA ALA A 228 -4.44 -2.64 17.64
C ALA A 228 -5.93 -2.78 17.34
N ASN A 229 -6.52 -3.91 17.70
CA ASN A 229 -7.96 -4.18 17.54
C ASN A 229 -8.83 -3.56 18.66
N SER A 230 -8.23 -2.80 19.56
CA SER A 230 -8.91 -2.13 20.67
C SER A 230 -8.36 -0.73 20.84
N SER A 231 -9.23 0.26 20.99
CA SER A 231 -8.87 1.65 21.26
C SER A 231 -8.14 1.86 22.61
N SER A 232 -8.18 0.87 23.49
CA SER A 232 -7.42 0.88 24.76
C SER A 232 -5.94 0.49 24.59
N LEU A 233 -5.54 0.07 23.39
CA LEU A 233 -4.18 -0.32 23.07
C LEU A 233 -3.60 0.66 22.04
N THR A 234 -2.29 0.80 22.03
CA THR A 234 -1.59 1.60 21.00
C THR A 234 -1.20 0.73 19.80
N GLY A 235 -1.19 1.29 18.59
CA GLY A 235 -0.50 0.71 17.46
C GLY A 235 1.01 0.95 17.54
N TYR A 236 1.73 0.57 16.47
CA TYR A 236 3.19 0.74 16.39
C TYR A 236 3.61 1.22 15.00
N ILE A 237 4.73 1.96 14.98
CA ILE A 237 5.46 2.32 13.77
C ILE A 237 6.90 1.86 13.90
N ALA A 238 7.38 1.16 12.89
CA ALA A 238 8.75 0.70 12.76
C ALA A 238 9.47 1.46 11.65
N ALA A 239 10.77 1.70 11.82
CA ALA A 239 11.65 2.21 10.78
C ALA A 239 12.84 1.26 10.60
N PHE A 240 13.23 1.06 9.34
CA PHE A 240 14.33 0.19 8.94
C PHE A 240 15.32 0.96 8.08
N LYS A 241 16.61 0.77 8.34
CA LYS A 241 17.67 1.23 7.45
C LYS A 241 17.92 0.20 6.36
N LEU A 242 17.97 0.65 5.12
CA LEU A 242 18.23 -0.18 3.95
C LEU A 242 19.62 0.08 3.40
N GLY A 243 20.28 -0.98 2.95
CA GLY A 243 21.48 -0.89 2.16
C GLY A 243 21.18 -0.46 0.72
N GLU A 244 22.21 -0.15 -0.03
CA GLU A 244 22.11 0.33 -1.42
C GLU A 244 21.37 -0.64 -2.34
N ALA A 245 21.54 -1.96 -2.13
CA ALA A 245 20.81 -2.98 -2.88
C ALA A 245 19.37 -3.21 -2.40
N GLY A 246 19.00 -2.71 -1.21
CA GLY A 246 17.70 -2.87 -0.58
C GLY A 246 17.66 -3.92 0.54
N ASN A 247 18.79 -4.54 0.91
CA ASN A 247 18.84 -5.39 2.10
C ASN A 247 18.57 -4.55 3.35
N ILE A 248 17.80 -5.09 4.30
CA ILE A 248 17.62 -4.42 5.59
C ILE A 248 18.91 -4.57 6.39
N GLU A 249 19.56 -3.45 6.72
CA GLU A 249 20.76 -3.42 7.55
C GLU A 249 20.38 -3.56 9.03
N ARG A 250 19.36 -2.84 9.48
CA ARG A 250 18.84 -2.91 10.85
C ARG A 250 17.44 -2.32 10.96
N GLN A 251 16.69 -2.78 11.95
CA GLN A 251 15.53 -2.09 12.47
C GLN A 251 16.00 -0.95 13.38
N ILE A 252 15.63 0.28 13.06
CA ILE A 252 16.10 1.47 13.79
C ILE A 252 15.24 1.67 15.04
N CYS A 253 13.93 1.63 14.87
CA CYS A 253 12.98 1.82 15.96
C CYS A 253 11.72 0.97 15.76
N LEU A 254 11.01 0.79 16.86
CA LEU A 254 9.65 0.25 16.93
C LEU A 254 8.95 1.02 18.05
N ASN A 255 8.22 2.07 17.68
CA ASN A 255 7.63 3.02 18.61
C ASN A 255 6.10 2.86 18.66
N PRO A 256 5.48 3.05 19.83
CA PRO A 256 4.02 3.12 19.91
C PRO A 256 3.52 4.34 19.14
N THR A 257 2.34 4.20 18.49
CA THR A 257 1.60 5.32 17.93
C THR A 257 0.70 5.97 18.99
N PRO A 258 0.21 7.21 18.81
CA PRO A 258 -0.60 7.89 19.81
C PRO A 258 -1.89 7.15 20.17
N THR A 259 -2.45 6.42 19.22
CA THR A 259 -3.70 5.68 19.34
C THR A 259 -3.53 4.25 18.81
N SER A 260 -4.64 3.50 18.76
CA SER A 260 -4.64 2.12 18.24
C SER A 260 -4.31 2.01 16.75
N GLY A 261 -4.48 3.08 15.96
CA GLY A 261 -4.35 3.08 14.51
C GLY A 261 -5.64 2.74 13.77
N GLY A 262 -6.73 2.47 14.47
CA GLY A 262 -8.06 2.27 13.89
C GLY A 262 -8.15 1.08 12.93
N HIS A 263 -8.81 1.31 11.78
CA HIS A 263 -8.86 0.36 10.68
C HIS A 263 -7.70 0.55 9.70
N SER A 264 -7.12 1.75 9.67
CA SER A 264 -5.93 2.08 8.88
C SER A 264 -5.01 3.00 9.67
N ASN A 265 -3.79 2.53 9.91
CA ASN A 265 -2.67 3.28 10.49
C ASN A 265 -1.65 3.50 9.37
N ALA A 266 -2.08 4.22 8.32
CA ALA A 266 -1.29 4.36 7.11
C ALA A 266 -0.10 5.29 7.33
N VAL A 267 1.09 4.79 6.97
CA VAL A 267 2.33 5.56 6.92
C VAL A 267 2.61 5.98 5.48
N SER A 268 2.77 7.28 5.26
CA SER A 268 3.03 7.88 3.95
C SER A 268 4.27 8.77 4.03
N PRO A 269 5.46 8.26 3.66
CA PRO A 269 6.64 9.09 3.48
C PRO A 269 6.44 10.11 2.37
N CYS A 270 7.06 11.28 2.51
CA CYS A 270 7.00 12.35 1.53
C CYS A 270 7.67 11.93 0.20
N ASP A 271 7.02 12.25 -0.92
CA ASP A 271 7.46 11.79 -2.25
C ASP A 271 8.75 12.48 -2.76
N TRP A 272 9.16 13.59 -2.15
CA TRP A 272 10.35 14.37 -2.57
C TRP A 272 11.38 14.62 -1.46
N SER A 273 11.17 14.05 -0.26
CA SER A 273 12.09 14.22 0.87
C SER A 273 12.00 13.03 1.81
N ASP A 274 13.13 12.57 2.31
CA ASP A 274 13.19 11.56 3.37
C ASP A 274 12.80 12.14 4.75
N GLU A 275 12.77 13.47 4.88
CA GLU A 275 12.60 14.16 6.17
C GLU A 275 11.18 14.06 6.72
N TRP A 276 10.17 13.93 5.83
CA TRP A 276 8.77 14.08 6.24
C TRP A 276 7.98 12.79 6.07
N ILE A 277 7.17 12.48 7.07
CA ILE A 277 6.30 11.30 7.09
C ILE A 277 4.95 11.71 7.63
N ALA A 278 3.89 11.33 6.92
CA ALA A 278 2.52 11.42 7.40
C ALA A 278 2.08 10.08 8.00
N LEU A 279 1.33 10.15 9.09
CA LEU A 279 0.68 9.02 9.74
C LEU A 279 -0.79 9.36 9.98
N THR A 280 -1.68 8.41 9.73
CA THR A 280 -3.13 8.59 9.90
C THR A 280 -3.72 7.60 10.88
N ASP A 281 -4.85 7.94 11.48
CA ASP A 281 -5.77 7.03 12.15
C ASP A 281 -7.19 7.35 11.69
N ASP A 282 -7.81 6.44 10.97
CA ASP A 282 -9.14 6.65 10.38
C ASP A 282 -10.28 6.53 11.40
N GLN A 283 -10.07 5.86 12.51
CA GLN A 283 -11.08 5.69 13.55
C GLN A 283 -11.15 6.90 14.49
N GLU A 284 -10.00 7.40 14.92
CA GLU A 284 -9.92 8.60 15.76
C GLU A 284 -10.02 9.89 14.90
N GLY A 285 -9.76 9.77 13.61
CA GLY A 285 -9.90 10.88 12.65
C GLY A 285 -8.83 11.94 12.80
N TRP A 286 -7.56 11.54 12.75
CA TRP A 286 -6.45 12.49 12.77
C TRP A 286 -5.38 12.19 11.73
N LEU A 287 -4.62 13.22 11.40
CA LEU A 287 -3.39 13.20 10.62
C LEU A 287 -2.26 13.79 11.45
N GLU A 288 -1.15 13.10 11.53
CA GLU A 288 0.09 13.59 12.12
C GLU A 288 1.21 13.68 11.09
N ILE A 289 2.05 14.71 11.23
CA ILE A 289 3.29 14.85 10.47
C ILE A 289 4.47 14.65 11.41
N TYR A 290 5.38 13.80 10.99
CA TYR A 290 6.62 13.51 11.67
C TYR A 290 7.81 13.99 10.85
N ARG A 291 8.82 14.49 11.55
CA ARG A 291 10.14 14.72 11.01
C ARG A 291 11.01 13.48 11.29
N TRP A 292 11.52 12.90 10.24
CA TRP A 292 12.50 11.82 10.31
C TRP A 292 13.92 12.37 10.35
N ASN A 293 14.73 11.96 11.30
CA ASN A 293 16.12 12.41 11.44
C ASN A 293 17.14 11.26 11.35
N GLU A 294 16.76 10.16 10.66
CA GLU A 294 17.55 8.94 10.48
C GLU A 294 17.65 8.00 11.70
N GLU A 295 17.24 8.44 12.88
CA GLU A 295 17.27 7.66 14.11
C GLU A 295 15.92 7.59 14.82
N PHE A 296 15.12 8.64 14.75
CA PHE A 296 13.81 8.69 15.39
C PHE A 296 12.81 9.57 14.63
N LEU A 297 11.55 9.37 14.95
CA LEU A 297 10.42 10.14 14.46
C LEU A 297 10.03 11.20 15.50
N ALA A 298 10.13 12.47 15.13
CA ALA A 298 9.67 13.58 15.96
C ALA A 298 8.35 14.12 15.42
N ARG A 299 7.27 14.03 16.19
CA ARG A 299 5.99 14.62 15.81
C ARG A 299 6.09 16.14 15.74
N VAL A 300 5.73 16.74 14.61
CA VAL A 300 5.81 18.19 14.38
C VAL A 300 4.45 18.84 14.15
N ALA A 301 3.45 18.08 13.73
CA ALA A 301 2.09 18.58 13.56
C ALA A 301 1.06 17.49 13.85
N HIS A 302 -0.12 17.93 14.25
CA HIS A 302 -1.30 17.11 14.45
C HIS A 302 -2.53 17.88 13.95
N CYS A 303 -3.42 17.21 13.27
CA CYS A 303 -4.67 17.75 12.78
C CYS A 303 -5.81 16.76 13.00
N ASP A 304 -6.82 17.16 13.75
CA ASP A 304 -8.07 16.41 13.85
C ASP A 304 -8.91 16.64 12.59
N VAL A 305 -9.32 15.57 11.95
CA VAL A 305 -10.21 15.59 10.78
C VAL A 305 -11.34 14.60 11.03
N LYS A 306 -12.46 15.13 11.47
CA LYS A 306 -13.64 14.34 11.87
C LYS A 306 -14.64 14.12 10.73
N GLU A 307 -14.17 14.13 9.50
CA GLU A 307 -15.03 13.87 8.33
C GLU A 307 -15.16 12.37 8.09
N PRO A 308 -16.36 11.85 7.78
CA PRO A 308 -16.54 10.44 7.47
C PRO A 308 -15.66 10.00 6.28
N GLY A 309 -14.94 8.90 6.45
CA GLY A 309 -14.05 8.35 5.43
C GLY A 309 -12.66 8.96 5.35
N PHE A 310 -12.33 9.89 6.25
CA PHE A 310 -10.98 10.43 6.37
C PHE A 310 -10.03 9.43 7.04
N GLY A 311 -8.75 9.48 6.63
CA GLY A 311 -7.66 8.88 7.39
C GLY A 311 -7.22 7.50 6.95
N MET A 312 -7.74 6.96 5.85
CA MET A 312 -7.25 5.66 5.37
C MET A 312 -5.86 5.76 4.72
N ASN A 313 -5.48 6.92 4.22
CA ASN A 313 -4.14 7.23 3.71
C ASN A 313 -3.93 8.74 3.60
N ALA A 314 -2.67 9.18 3.54
CA ALA A 314 -2.28 10.56 3.24
C ALA A 314 -1.48 10.59 1.93
N ILE A 315 -1.70 11.62 1.13
CA ILE A 315 -0.99 11.86 -0.13
C ILE A 315 -0.32 13.23 -0.03
N TRP A 316 0.95 13.27 -0.37
CA TRP A 316 1.72 14.49 -0.46
C TRP A 316 1.46 15.18 -1.79
N TYR A 317 1.28 16.49 -1.74
CA TYR A 317 1.06 17.32 -2.92
C TYR A 317 2.01 18.53 -2.90
N ASP A 318 2.76 18.76 -4.01
CA ASP A 318 3.69 19.88 -4.21
C ASP A 318 3.14 20.98 -5.13
#